data_f579daf8455f9019a766fb7c2982abb9
#
_entry.id   f579daf8455f9019a766fb7c2982abb9
#
_cell.length_a   1.000
_cell.length_b   1.000
_cell.length_c   1.000
_cell.angle_alpha   90.00
_cell.angle_beta   90.00
_cell.angle_gamma   90.00
#
_symmetry.space_group_name_H-M   'P 1'
#
loop_
_entity.id
_entity.type
_entity.pdbx_description
1 polymer ?
#
loop_
_entity_poly.entity_id
_entity_poly.type
_entity_poly.pdbx_seq_one_letter_code
_entity_poly.pdbx_strand_id
1 'polypeptide(L)'
;MISIKNKKQVTCLLIIFSLFVALIPATSYAASKYENSRPFVNVALPHVCDNVTLATAEKSTDRDYGKVEITKIGGGSSGVNCWFRSKVNGEWKHKTGDVTFFTTTGEKRIEYQTAYVKGTTVQLRAENNTSTQFVKDKVSGEVWFN
;
A
#
# COMPACT_ATOMS: atom_id res chain seq x y z
N MET A 1 31.97 37.99 31.17
CA MET A 1 31.03 39.12 30.98
C MET A 1 30.76 39.23 29.46
N ILE A 2 29.71 38.61 28.99
CA ILE A 2 29.39 38.52 27.56
C ILE A 2 28.59 39.76 27.15
N SER A 3 29.18 40.54 26.25
CA SER A 3 28.67 41.82 25.78
C SER A 3 27.37 41.65 25.00
N ILE A 4 26.30 42.34 25.46
CA ILE A 4 24.93 42.29 24.90
C ILE A 4 24.83 43.17 23.64
N LYS A 5 25.70 42.99 22.66
CA LYS A 5 25.57 43.69 21.36
C LYS A 5 24.81 42.94 20.30
N ASN A 6 24.35 41.69 20.54
CA ASN A 6 23.76 40.84 19.49
C ASN A 6 22.29 40.45 19.71
N LYS A 7 21.51 41.23 20.46
CA LYS A 7 20.04 40.95 20.63
C LYS A 7 19.28 40.86 19.32
N LYS A 8 19.61 41.72 18.34
CA LYS A 8 18.92 41.74 17.05
C LYS A 8 19.26 40.48 16.18
N GLN A 9 20.50 39.97 16.26
CA GLN A 9 20.89 38.77 15.53
C GLN A 9 20.30 37.49 16.11
N VAL A 10 20.18 37.41 17.45
CA VAL A 10 19.56 36.26 18.11
C VAL A 10 18.06 36.19 17.81
N THR A 11 17.37 37.35 17.76
CA THR A 11 15.94 37.42 17.41
C THR A 11 15.69 37.00 15.97
N CYS A 12 16.52 37.39 15.02
CA CYS A 12 16.42 36.91 13.65
C CYS A 12 16.67 35.40 13.50
N LEU A 13 17.64 34.85 14.23
CA LEU A 13 17.93 33.42 14.18
C LEU A 13 16.78 32.58 14.75
N LEU A 14 16.15 33.04 15.82
CA LEU A 14 14.97 32.37 16.42
C LEU A 14 13.74 32.39 15.52
N ILE A 15 13.54 33.50 14.79
CA ILE A 15 12.40 33.61 13.83
C ILE A 15 12.64 32.70 12.62
N ILE A 16 13.86 32.60 12.13
CA ILE A 16 14.17 31.68 11.00
C ILE A 16 14.01 30.22 11.44
N PHE A 17 14.39 29.87 12.65
CA PHE A 17 14.20 28.48 13.15
C PHE A 17 12.73 28.13 13.37
N SER A 18 11.91 29.08 13.81
CA SER A 18 10.45 28.85 13.96
C SER A 18 9.72 28.75 12.63
N LEU A 19 10.20 29.41 11.55
CA LEU A 19 9.61 29.27 10.22
C LEU A 19 9.96 27.93 9.56
N PHE A 20 11.12 27.35 9.86
CA PHE A 20 11.50 26.05 9.30
C PHE A 20 10.74 24.87 9.90
N VAL A 21 10.27 24.98 11.14
CA VAL A 21 9.46 23.92 11.78
C VAL A 21 8.03 23.88 11.24
N ALA A 22 7.53 24.99 10.66
CA ALA A 22 6.17 25.06 10.12
C ALA A 22 6.03 24.54 8.68
N LEU A 23 7.16 24.14 8.03
CA LEU A 23 7.19 23.65 6.65
C LEU A 23 7.45 22.14 6.52
N ILE A 24 7.31 21.37 7.61
CA ILE A 24 7.16 19.93 7.48
C ILE A 24 5.76 19.74 6.89
N PRO A 25 5.62 19.31 5.62
CA PRO A 25 4.31 18.94 5.14
C PRO A 25 3.83 17.84 6.08
N ALA A 26 2.80 18.13 6.85
CA ALA A 26 2.03 17.10 7.50
C ALA A 26 1.47 16.24 6.37
N THR A 27 2.21 15.23 5.95
CA THR A 27 1.63 14.09 5.29
C THR A 27 0.72 13.48 6.34
N SER A 28 -0.48 14.03 6.46
CA SER A 28 -1.57 13.37 7.13
C SER A 28 -1.82 12.09 6.30
N TYR A 29 -1.14 11.03 6.67
CA TYR A 29 -1.65 9.71 6.38
C TYR A 29 -3.04 9.72 7.02
N ALA A 30 -4.07 9.78 6.18
CA ALA A 30 -5.42 9.55 6.65
C ALA A 30 -5.35 8.28 7.48
N ALA A 31 -5.70 8.40 8.76
CA ALA A 31 -5.67 7.26 9.66
C ALA A 31 -6.42 6.13 8.97
N SER A 32 -5.74 5.02 8.77
CA SER A 32 -6.31 3.86 8.09
C SER A 32 -7.65 3.55 8.70
N LYS A 33 -8.68 3.46 7.89
CA LYS A 33 -10.07 3.20 8.29
C LYS A 33 -10.20 1.90 9.11
N TYR A 34 -9.18 1.06 9.07
CA TYR A 34 -9.12 -0.23 9.76
C TYR A 34 -7.70 -0.51 10.27
N GLU A 35 -7.63 -1.10 11.42
CA GLU A 35 -6.40 -1.63 12.00
C GLU A 35 -5.72 -2.60 11.01
N ASN A 36 -4.41 -2.43 10.76
CA ASN A 36 -3.59 -3.23 9.83
C ASN A 36 -3.90 -3.12 8.33
N SER A 37 -4.37 -1.99 7.87
CA SER A 37 -4.33 -1.72 6.43
C SER A 37 -2.92 -1.35 5.95
N ARG A 38 -2.67 -1.56 4.66
CA ARG A 38 -1.46 -1.14 3.97
C ARG A 38 -1.84 -0.46 2.67
N PRO A 39 -1.60 0.85 2.54
CA PRO A 39 -1.79 1.56 1.29
C PRO A 39 -0.69 1.18 0.29
N PHE A 40 -1.03 1.18 -0.99
CA PHE A 40 -0.10 1.11 -2.10
C PHE A 40 -0.45 2.19 -3.11
N VAL A 41 0.57 2.90 -3.60
CA VAL A 41 0.35 4.09 -4.43
C VAL A 41 1.20 4.02 -5.69
N ASN A 42 0.54 4.18 -6.85
CA ASN A 42 1.19 4.23 -8.16
C ASN A 42 2.15 3.05 -8.44
N VAL A 43 1.83 1.87 -7.92
CA VAL A 43 2.63 0.66 -8.19
C VAL A 43 2.48 0.28 -9.65
N ALA A 44 3.59 0.16 -10.37
CA ALA A 44 3.56 -0.26 -11.76
C ALA A 44 3.19 -1.74 -11.86
N LEU A 45 2.19 -2.05 -12.66
CA LEU A 45 1.87 -3.42 -13.03
C LEU A 45 2.78 -3.82 -14.20
N PRO A 46 3.48 -4.94 -14.09
CA PRO A 46 4.35 -5.41 -15.16
C PRO A 46 3.54 -5.84 -16.38
N HIS A 47 4.24 -5.98 -17.50
CA HIS A 47 3.65 -6.55 -18.71
C HIS A 47 3.38 -8.05 -18.50
N VAL A 48 2.39 -8.53 -19.19
CA VAL A 48 2.05 -9.94 -19.52
C VAL A 48 2.63 -11.01 -18.59
N CYS A 49 1.75 -11.67 -17.84
CA CYS A 49 2.06 -12.87 -17.03
C CYS A 49 3.10 -12.65 -15.92
N ASP A 50 3.57 -11.45 -15.74
CA ASP A 50 4.46 -11.10 -14.65
C ASP A 50 3.65 -10.44 -13.53
N ASN A 51 4.02 -10.67 -12.29
CA ASN A 51 3.22 -10.19 -11.18
C ASN A 51 4.07 -9.39 -10.18
N VAL A 52 3.44 -8.39 -9.57
CA VAL A 52 4.08 -7.49 -8.60
C VAL A 52 3.49 -7.69 -7.20
N THR A 53 4.30 -7.42 -6.18
CA THR A 53 3.82 -7.31 -4.80
C THR A 53 3.31 -5.90 -4.55
N LEU A 54 2.06 -5.79 -4.14
CA LEU A 54 1.45 -4.52 -3.75
C LEU A 54 1.72 -4.21 -2.27
N ALA A 55 1.59 -5.22 -1.41
CA ALA A 55 1.83 -5.08 0.02
C ALA A 55 2.18 -6.41 0.68
N THR A 56 2.83 -6.34 1.83
CA THR A 56 3.16 -7.49 2.68
C THR A 56 2.91 -7.12 4.12
N ALA A 57 2.22 -7.97 4.88
CA ALA A 57 2.05 -7.82 6.32
C ALA A 57 1.73 -9.16 6.98
N GLU A 58 1.76 -9.18 8.30
CA GLU A 58 1.22 -10.28 9.09
C GLU A 58 -0.28 -10.11 9.26
N LYS A 59 -1.02 -11.20 9.25
CA LYS A 59 -2.44 -11.21 9.56
C LYS A 59 -2.70 -10.72 10.99
N SER A 60 -3.67 -9.86 11.13
CA SER A 60 -4.08 -9.32 12.44
C SER A 60 -5.09 -10.17 13.18
N THR A 61 -5.83 -11.02 12.46
CA THR A 61 -6.90 -11.87 13.00
C THR A 61 -6.85 -13.27 12.40
N ASP A 62 -7.68 -14.16 12.90
CA ASP A 62 -7.86 -15.53 12.36
C ASP A 62 -8.94 -15.60 11.27
N ARG A 63 -9.43 -14.47 10.75
CA ARG A 63 -10.42 -14.47 9.66
C ARG A 63 -9.88 -15.19 8.43
N ASP A 64 -10.77 -15.81 7.70
CA ASP A 64 -10.47 -16.60 6.48
C ASP A 64 -10.39 -15.77 5.20
N TYR A 65 -10.34 -14.44 5.30
CA TYR A 65 -10.29 -13.53 4.16
C TYR A 65 -9.46 -12.28 4.44
N GLY A 66 -8.94 -11.69 3.37
CA GLY A 66 -8.47 -10.32 3.34
C GLY A 66 -9.38 -9.45 2.47
N LYS A 67 -9.20 -8.13 2.53
CA LYS A 67 -9.93 -7.18 1.70
C LYS A 67 -8.96 -6.34 0.90
N VAL A 68 -9.38 -5.96 -0.30
CA VAL A 68 -8.62 -5.08 -1.19
C VAL A 68 -9.57 -4.02 -1.74
N GLU A 69 -9.17 -2.79 -1.67
CA GLU A 69 -9.81 -1.67 -2.36
C GLU A 69 -8.84 -1.11 -3.39
N ILE A 70 -9.28 -1.04 -4.64
CA ILE A 70 -8.54 -0.38 -5.72
C ILE A 70 -9.15 1.01 -5.90
N THR A 71 -8.38 2.04 -5.59
CA THR A 71 -8.82 3.44 -5.68
C THR A 71 -8.48 4.07 -7.03
N LYS A 72 -7.51 3.49 -7.76
CA LYS A 72 -7.10 3.98 -9.07
C LYS A 72 -6.47 2.86 -9.90
N ILE A 73 -6.90 2.76 -11.14
CA ILE A 73 -6.23 2.00 -12.21
C ILE A 73 -5.92 3.01 -13.31
N GLY A 74 -4.65 3.11 -13.69
CA GLY A 74 -4.18 4.06 -14.72
C GLY A 74 -3.76 3.35 -15.97
N GLY A 75 -3.60 4.11 -17.05
CA GLY A 75 -2.91 3.69 -18.26
C GLY A 75 -3.81 3.14 -19.36
N GLY A 76 -4.88 2.54 -19.14
CA GLY A 76 -5.73 1.89 -20.17
C GLY A 76 -5.84 0.39 -19.96
N SER A 77 -5.52 -0.06 -18.75
CA SER A 77 -5.77 -1.44 -18.34
C SER A 77 -7.23 -1.80 -18.42
N SER A 78 -7.53 -3.00 -18.89
CA SER A 78 -8.85 -3.59 -18.78
C SER A 78 -9.18 -4.10 -17.37
N GLY A 79 -8.22 -4.04 -16.45
CA GLY A 79 -8.39 -4.45 -15.06
C GLY A 79 -7.11 -4.98 -14.41
N VAL A 80 -7.24 -5.30 -13.14
CA VAL A 80 -6.16 -5.82 -12.29
C VAL A 80 -6.64 -7.11 -11.63
N ASN A 81 -5.89 -8.18 -11.76
CA ASN A 81 -6.09 -9.39 -11.00
C ASN A 81 -5.29 -9.31 -9.70
N CYS A 82 -5.93 -9.61 -8.58
CA CYS A 82 -5.31 -9.62 -7.26
C CYS A 82 -5.53 -10.95 -6.55
N TRP A 83 -4.52 -11.39 -5.80
CA TRP A 83 -4.60 -12.57 -4.94
C TRP A 83 -3.67 -12.44 -3.74
N PHE A 84 -3.93 -13.22 -2.72
CA PHE A 84 -2.99 -13.38 -1.61
C PHE A 84 -2.12 -14.63 -1.78
N ARG A 85 -0.94 -14.58 -1.18
CA ARG A 85 -0.12 -15.76 -0.92
C ARG A 85 0.48 -15.68 0.48
N SER A 86 0.69 -16.81 1.13
CA SER A 86 1.28 -16.88 2.46
C SER A 86 2.71 -17.39 2.42
N LYS A 87 3.49 -17.03 3.44
CA LYS A 87 4.84 -17.56 3.65
C LYS A 87 4.77 -18.73 4.64
N VAL A 88 5.17 -19.92 4.21
CA VAL A 88 5.22 -21.14 5.02
C VAL A 88 6.61 -21.71 4.95
N ASN A 89 7.25 -21.93 6.10
CA ASN A 89 8.62 -22.44 6.21
C ASN A 89 9.64 -21.67 5.34
N GLY A 90 9.49 -20.34 5.28
CA GLY A 90 10.38 -19.50 4.49
C GLY A 90 10.00 -19.34 3.02
N GLU A 91 9.11 -20.16 2.47
CA GLU A 91 8.69 -20.14 1.08
C GLU A 91 7.30 -19.53 0.89
N TRP A 92 7.10 -18.82 -0.23
CA TRP A 92 5.79 -18.28 -0.60
C TRP A 92 4.93 -19.39 -1.24
N LYS A 93 3.88 -19.78 -0.53
CA LYS A 93 2.93 -20.83 -0.91
C LYS A 93 1.49 -20.38 -0.76
N HIS A 94 0.57 -21.28 -1.06
CA HIS A 94 -0.87 -21.11 -0.82
C HIS A 94 -1.44 -19.84 -1.47
N LYS A 95 -1.37 -19.78 -2.80
CA LYS A 95 -2.07 -18.76 -3.58
C LYS A 95 -3.59 -18.91 -3.38
N THR A 96 -4.26 -17.80 -3.12
CA THR A 96 -5.74 -17.75 -3.11
C THR A 96 -6.29 -17.77 -4.54
N GLY A 97 -7.62 -17.84 -4.67
CA GLY A 97 -8.29 -17.52 -5.93
C GLY A 97 -8.03 -16.07 -6.33
N ASP A 98 -7.99 -15.80 -7.62
CA ASP A 98 -7.81 -14.46 -8.17
C ASP A 98 -9.14 -13.69 -8.13
N VAL A 99 -9.07 -12.41 -7.79
CA VAL A 99 -10.20 -11.50 -7.90
C VAL A 99 -9.83 -10.38 -8.86
N THR A 100 -10.65 -10.20 -9.90
CA THR A 100 -10.43 -9.15 -10.89
C THR A 100 -11.13 -7.86 -10.49
N PHE A 101 -10.39 -6.76 -10.53
CA PHE A 101 -10.90 -5.40 -10.49
C PHE A 101 -10.84 -4.85 -11.90
N PHE A 102 -11.99 -4.50 -12.47
CA PHE A 102 -12.07 -3.87 -13.78
C PHE A 102 -11.80 -2.36 -13.68
N THR A 103 -12.35 -1.57 -14.57
CA THR A 103 -12.19 -0.10 -14.55
C THR A 103 -12.87 0.58 -13.35
N THR A 104 -13.78 -0.11 -12.68
CA THR A 104 -14.44 0.40 -11.47
C THR A 104 -13.63 0.05 -10.24
N THR A 105 -13.41 1.05 -9.42
CA THR A 105 -12.81 0.92 -8.11
C THR A 105 -13.83 0.43 -7.08
N GLY A 106 -13.37 -0.23 -6.05
CA GLY A 106 -14.22 -0.70 -4.95
C GLY A 106 -13.53 -1.76 -4.12
N GLU A 107 -14.08 -1.99 -2.91
CA GLU A 107 -13.63 -3.02 -1.99
C GLU A 107 -14.11 -4.40 -2.45
N LYS A 108 -13.21 -5.37 -2.46
CA LYS A 108 -13.54 -6.78 -2.65
C LYS A 108 -12.89 -7.63 -1.57
N ARG A 109 -13.62 -8.65 -1.16
CA ARG A 109 -13.13 -9.69 -0.28
C ARG A 109 -12.43 -10.77 -1.13
N ILE A 110 -11.27 -11.23 -0.66
CA ILE A 110 -10.53 -12.34 -1.23
C ILE A 110 -10.38 -13.40 -0.13
N GLU A 111 -10.95 -14.56 -0.35
CA GLU A 111 -10.93 -15.64 0.63
C GLU A 111 -9.62 -16.42 0.57
N TYR A 112 -9.10 -16.79 1.72
CA TYR A 112 -7.97 -17.69 1.83
C TYR A 112 -8.44 -19.13 1.60
N GLN A 113 -7.85 -19.83 0.64
CA GLN A 113 -8.16 -21.25 0.39
C GLN A 113 -7.78 -22.16 1.54
N THR A 114 -6.81 -21.73 2.33
CA THR A 114 -6.39 -22.39 3.58
C THR A 114 -6.50 -21.34 4.68
N ALA A 115 -7.06 -21.72 5.81
CA ALA A 115 -7.17 -20.84 6.97
C ALA A 115 -5.77 -20.43 7.44
N TYR A 116 -5.39 -19.19 7.16
CA TYR A 116 -4.17 -18.61 7.72
C TYR A 116 -4.47 -18.06 9.10
N VAL A 117 -3.73 -18.52 10.09
CA VAL A 117 -3.86 -18.03 11.47
C VAL A 117 -3.26 -16.63 11.60
N LYS A 118 -3.66 -15.92 12.63
CA LYS A 118 -3.06 -14.65 13.05
C LYS A 118 -1.53 -14.78 13.14
N GLY A 119 -0.81 -13.77 12.70
CA GLY A 119 0.66 -13.76 12.64
C GLY A 119 1.25 -14.41 11.38
N THR A 120 0.44 -15.05 10.53
CA THR A 120 0.93 -15.55 9.24
C THR A 120 1.33 -14.36 8.34
N THR A 121 2.55 -14.39 7.81
CA THR A 121 2.98 -13.40 6.82
C THR A 121 2.26 -13.65 5.49
N VAL A 122 1.54 -12.64 5.02
CA VAL A 122 0.74 -12.68 3.78
C VAL A 122 1.18 -11.55 2.86
N GLN A 123 1.11 -11.81 1.57
CA GLN A 123 1.46 -10.87 0.52
C GLN A 123 0.29 -10.71 -0.44
N LEU A 124 -0.11 -9.45 -0.71
CA LEU A 124 -1.00 -9.14 -1.82
C LEU A 124 -0.18 -9.04 -3.09
N ARG A 125 -0.55 -9.81 -4.08
CA ARG A 125 0.02 -9.82 -5.43
C ARG A 125 -0.98 -9.25 -6.41
N ALA A 126 -0.46 -8.68 -7.50
CA ALA A 126 -1.28 -8.24 -8.62
C ALA A 126 -0.59 -8.47 -9.95
N GLU A 127 -1.41 -8.59 -10.98
CA GLU A 127 -0.99 -8.60 -12.37
C GLU A 127 -2.01 -7.84 -13.23
N ASN A 128 -1.63 -7.50 -14.45
CA ASN A 128 -2.54 -6.95 -15.42
C ASN A 128 -3.55 -8.03 -15.87
N ASN A 129 -4.83 -7.68 -15.94
CA ASN A 129 -5.88 -8.63 -16.35
C ASN A 129 -5.78 -9.10 -17.82
N THR A 130 -5.05 -8.38 -18.65
CA THR A 130 -4.90 -8.76 -20.06
C THR A 130 -3.46 -9.06 -20.43
N SER A 131 -3.28 -10.21 -21.09
CA SER A 131 -2.00 -10.67 -21.61
C SER A 131 -1.46 -9.85 -22.79
N THR A 132 -2.29 -8.99 -23.39
CA THR A 132 -1.95 -8.25 -24.62
C THR A 132 -1.54 -6.80 -24.42
N GLN A 133 -1.56 -6.31 -23.19
CA GLN A 133 -1.21 -4.92 -22.94
C GLN A 133 0.31 -4.71 -22.83
N PHE A 134 0.81 -3.90 -23.73
CA PHE A 134 2.21 -3.43 -23.73
C PHE A 134 2.39 -2.17 -22.86
N VAL A 135 1.34 -1.69 -22.20
CA VAL A 135 1.36 -0.45 -21.41
C VAL A 135 1.59 -0.80 -19.94
N LYS A 136 2.56 -0.13 -19.34
CA LYS A 136 2.77 -0.21 -17.88
C LYS A 136 1.68 0.57 -17.17
N ASP A 137 0.70 -0.13 -16.68
CA ASP A 137 -0.34 0.47 -15.85
C ASP A 137 0.16 0.73 -14.43
N LYS A 138 -0.50 1.65 -13.75
CA LYS A 138 -0.24 1.93 -12.34
C LYS A 138 -1.51 1.71 -11.55
N VAL A 139 -1.37 1.06 -10.42
CA VAL A 139 -2.48 0.81 -9.49
C VAL A 139 -2.23 1.50 -8.16
N SER A 140 -3.30 2.00 -7.57
CA SER A 140 -3.30 2.51 -6.19
C SER A 140 -4.49 1.93 -5.43
N GLY A 141 -4.34 1.79 -4.12
CA GLY A 141 -5.40 1.25 -3.28
C GLY A 141 -4.94 0.98 -1.87
N GLU A 142 -5.71 0.16 -1.19
CA GLU A 142 -5.46 -0.25 0.19
C GLU A 142 -5.81 -1.72 0.36
N VAL A 143 -5.10 -2.42 1.24
CA VAL A 143 -5.33 -3.82 1.57
C VAL A 143 -5.38 -4.01 3.08
N TRP A 144 -6.32 -4.85 3.53
CA TRP A 144 -6.50 -5.28 4.92
C TRP A 144 -6.17 -6.76 5.04
N PHE A 145 -5.15 -7.06 5.81
CA PHE A 145 -4.72 -8.42 6.13
C PHE A 145 -5.43 -8.89 7.40
N ASN A 146 -6.70 -9.26 7.26
CA ASN A 146 -7.55 -9.74 8.36
C ASN A 146 -7.13 -11.12 8.87
#